data_e3718e06f19e3e723cf3ff2ed0a8b49c
#
_entry.id   e3718e06f19e3e723cf3ff2ed0a8b49c
#
_cell.length_a   1.000
_cell.length_b   1.000
_cell.length_c   1.000
_cell.angle_alpha   90.00
_cell.angle_beta   90.00
_cell.angle_gamma   90.00
#
_symmetry.space_group_name_H-M   'P 1'
#
loop_
_entity.id
_entity.type
_entity.pdbx_description
1 polymer ?
#
loop_
_entity_poly.entity_id
_entity_poly.type
_entity_poly.pdbx_seq_one_letter_code
_entity_poly.pdbx_strand_id
1 'polypeptide(L)'
;MPNVFRSSRAGVAVVAISAVLLGGCATTGNPDDPLEGYNRAMFSFNDQVDKVAIKPAAQVYEAVLPSLVRTGIGNVLGNLGDPWIGLNNMLQGKFAEGMSDLMRFALNSPWGLLGLLDIASEAGLPKHDEDLGQTLGRWGVGEGAYIVLPFFGPRTVRDAVALPADMMGNEPFSIDHVPTRNTVLGTRVVHGRSVLLGTERTLDEAALDRYAFVRDFYLEQRRYKVNDGQQVREYEDFDDQSAAPLGDEVDTAAAAAVERLELVGIGELAFERATASSTHRN
;
A
#
# COMPACT_ATOMS: atom_id res chain seq x y z
N MET A 1 15.16 -3.71 49.69
CA MET A 1 14.58 -2.79 48.69
C MET A 1 15.70 -1.97 48.05
N PRO A 2 16.28 -2.37 46.95
CA PRO A 2 16.91 -1.42 46.06
C PRO A 2 16.84 -1.90 44.61
N ASN A 3 15.87 -1.48 43.77
CA ASN A 3 15.94 -1.66 42.31
C ASN A 3 14.99 -0.74 41.51
N VAL A 4 14.25 0.18 42.19
CA VAL A 4 13.30 1.08 41.50
C VAL A 4 14.00 2.25 40.78
N PHE A 5 15.20 2.62 41.18
CA PHE A 5 15.94 3.78 40.62
C PHE A 5 16.77 3.48 39.34
N ARG A 6 16.91 2.21 38.97
CA ARG A 6 17.72 1.85 37.78
C ARG A 6 16.91 1.85 36.49
N SER A 7 15.58 1.64 36.56
CA SER A 7 14.70 1.63 35.37
C SER A 7 14.40 3.02 34.83
N SER A 8 14.38 4.05 35.68
CA SER A 8 14.11 5.43 35.25
C SER A 8 15.23 6.05 34.39
N ARG A 9 16.49 5.69 34.65
CA ARG A 9 17.64 6.21 33.88
C ARG A 9 17.72 5.62 32.49
N ALA A 10 17.35 4.36 32.30
CA ALA A 10 17.29 3.74 30.98
C ALA A 10 16.13 4.34 30.15
N GLY A 11 14.96 4.57 30.76
CA GLY A 11 13.83 5.24 30.10
C GLY A 11 14.16 6.67 29.66
N VAL A 12 14.80 7.45 30.52
CA VAL A 12 15.24 8.82 30.19
C VAL A 12 16.30 8.81 29.08
N ALA A 13 17.25 7.87 29.10
CA ALA A 13 18.25 7.74 28.05
C ALA A 13 17.62 7.38 26.68
N VAL A 14 16.65 6.48 26.65
CA VAL A 14 15.92 6.12 25.42
C VAL A 14 15.14 7.30 24.89
N VAL A 15 14.43 8.04 25.73
CA VAL A 15 13.69 9.25 25.33
C VAL A 15 14.64 10.35 24.85
N ALA A 16 15.78 10.55 25.52
CA ALA A 16 16.78 11.53 25.09
C ALA A 16 17.45 11.17 23.76
N ILE A 17 17.76 9.90 23.54
CA ILE A 17 18.30 9.41 22.26
C ILE A 17 17.25 9.55 21.16
N SER A 18 15.97 9.24 21.42
CA SER A 18 14.88 9.45 20.47
C SER A 18 14.68 10.92 20.13
N ALA A 19 14.79 11.84 21.11
CA ALA A 19 14.67 13.28 20.90
C ALA A 19 15.84 13.85 20.09
N VAL A 20 17.06 13.36 20.29
CA VAL A 20 18.25 13.77 19.53
C VAL A 20 18.21 13.26 18.09
N LEU A 21 17.69 12.04 17.87
CA LEU A 21 17.50 11.48 16.55
C LEU A 21 16.39 12.22 15.77
N LEU A 22 15.36 12.73 16.44
CA LEU A 22 14.28 13.52 15.83
C LEU A 22 14.69 14.98 15.58
N GLY A 23 15.58 15.55 16.38
CA GLY A 23 15.99 16.96 16.25
C GLY A 23 17.06 17.24 15.18
N GLY A 24 17.75 16.22 14.68
CA GLY A 24 18.88 16.40 13.75
C GLY A 24 18.53 16.35 12.25
N CYS A 25 17.31 16.02 11.87
CA CYS A 25 16.93 15.74 10.47
C CYS A 25 15.87 16.69 9.88
N ALA A 26 15.39 17.68 10.61
CA ALA A 26 14.33 18.58 10.13
C ALA A 26 14.94 19.81 9.44
N THR A 27 15.50 19.64 8.23
CA THR A 27 15.92 20.78 7.40
C THR A 27 15.91 20.42 5.91
N THR A 28 14.77 20.09 5.37
CA THR A 28 14.59 20.11 3.92
C THR A 28 13.43 21.04 3.61
N GLY A 29 13.58 21.88 2.59
CA GLY A 29 12.56 22.86 2.21
C GLY A 29 11.30 22.24 1.58
N ASN A 30 11.12 20.92 1.73
CA ASN A 30 9.92 20.22 1.26
C ASN A 30 8.94 20.00 2.42
N PRO A 31 7.76 20.67 2.39
CA PRO A 31 6.75 20.56 3.45
C PRO A 31 6.18 19.14 3.58
N ASP A 32 6.10 18.38 2.49
CA ASP A 32 5.57 17.01 2.49
C ASP A 32 6.56 16.01 3.10
N ASP A 33 7.86 16.35 3.12
CA ASP A 33 8.93 15.46 3.60
C ASP A 33 9.91 16.16 4.55
N PRO A 34 9.44 16.61 5.71
CA PRO A 34 10.28 17.29 6.69
C PRO A 34 11.36 16.38 7.31
N LEU A 35 11.24 15.05 7.16
CA LEU A 35 12.15 14.05 7.70
C LEU A 35 13.00 13.37 6.60
N GLU A 36 13.24 14.05 5.45
CA GLU A 36 13.89 13.45 4.27
C GLU A 36 15.19 12.70 4.60
N GLY A 37 16.06 13.26 5.45
CA GLY A 37 17.32 12.60 5.82
C GLY A 37 17.11 11.24 6.50
N TYR A 38 16.18 11.16 7.45
CA TYR A 38 15.78 9.91 8.08
C TYR A 38 15.12 8.97 7.05
N ASN A 39 14.20 9.50 6.26
CA ASN A 39 13.43 8.72 5.30
C ASN A 39 14.32 8.09 4.22
N ARG A 40 15.31 8.82 3.71
CA ARG A 40 16.29 8.28 2.75
C ARG A 40 17.16 7.17 3.37
N ALA A 41 17.56 7.32 4.65
CA ALA A 41 18.31 6.28 5.34
C ALA A 41 17.48 5.00 5.53
N MET A 42 16.21 5.13 5.95
CA MET A 42 15.30 4.01 6.10
C MET A 42 14.90 3.38 4.77
N PHE A 43 14.72 4.20 3.73
CA PHE A 43 14.50 3.71 2.37
C PHE A 43 15.67 2.86 1.88
N SER A 44 16.90 3.34 2.06
CA SER A 44 18.11 2.60 1.71
C SER A 44 18.25 1.30 2.51
N PHE A 45 17.91 1.32 3.82
CA PHE A 45 17.87 0.12 4.64
C PHE A 45 16.86 -0.90 4.09
N ASN A 46 15.62 -0.49 3.82
CA ASN A 46 14.58 -1.36 3.27
C ASN A 46 14.98 -1.90 1.89
N ASP A 47 15.58 -1.08 1.03
CA ASP A 47 16.07 -1.48 -0.28
C ASP A 47 17.19 -2.55 -0.18
N GLN A 48 18.10 -2.43 0.80
CA GLN A 48 19.11 -3.45 1.05
C GLN A 48 18.49 -4.77 1.55
N VAL A 49 17.52 -4.71 2.46
CA VAL A 49 16.78 -5.90 2.92
C VAL A 49 16.05 -6.56 1.76
N ASP A 50 15.40 -5.78 0.91
CA ASP A 50 14.73 -6.29 -0.29
C ASP A 50 15.71 -7.00 -1.21
N LYS A 51 16.81 -6.35 -1.60
CA LYS A 51 17.82 -6.89 -2.52
C LYS A 51 18.48 -8.17 -2.01
N VAL A 52 18.74 -8.26 -0.70
CA VAL A 52 19.46 -9.40 -0.12
C VAL A 52 18.54 -10.58 0.23
N ALA A 53 17.29 -10.31 0.63
CA ALA A 53 16.42 -11.34 1.17
C ALA A 53 15.08 -11.46 0.42
N ILE A 54 14.31 -10.38 0.30
CA ILE A 54 12.90 -10.47 -0.16
C ILE A 54 12.85 -10.71 -1.67
N LYS A 55 13.61 -9.94 -2.45
CA LYS A 55 13.66 -10.07 -3.91
C LYS A 55 14.16 -11.45 -4.38
N PRO A 56 15.25 -12.02 -3.85
CA PRO A 56 15.66 -13.38 -4.19
C PRO A 56 14.59 -14.44 -3.84
N ALA A 57 13.95 -14.30 -2.67
CA ALA A 57 12.87 -15.19 -2.29
C ALA A 57 11.66 -15.08 -3.25
N ALA A 58 11.29 -13.88 -3.66
CA ALA A 58 10.23 -13.63 -4.62
C ALA A 58 10.56 -14.20 -6.02
N GLN A 59 11.80 -14.10 -6.47
CA GLN A 59 12.25 -14.70 -7.72
C GLN A 59 12.18 -16.22 -7.69
N VAL A 60 12.61 -16.86 -6.60
CA VAL A 60 12.48 -18.31 -6.41
C VAL A 60 11.00 -18.71 -6.37
N TYR A 61 10.17 -17.97 -5.66
CA TYR A 61 8.73 -18.18 -5.59
C TYR A 61 8.10 -18.13 -6.99
N GLU A 62 8.46 -17.14 -7.80
CA GLU A 62 7.96 -17.02 -9.17
C GLU A 62 8.47 -18.13 -10.11
N ALA A 63 9.72 -18.53 -9.96
CA ALA A 63 10.33 -19.58 -10.78
C ALA A 63 9.78 -20.99 -10.48
N VAL A 64 9.44 -21.26 -9.21
CA VAL A 64 9.00 -22.59 -8.75
C VAL A 64 7.49 -22.77 -8.89
N LEU A 65 6.69 -21.72 -8.65
CA LEU A 65 5.24 -21.84 -8.62
C LEU A 65 4.60 -21.44 -9.96
N PRO A 66 3.79 -22.32 -10.57
CA PRO A 66 2.97 -21.96 -11.73
C PRO A 66 2.06 -20.75 -11.44
N SER A 67 1.73 -19.99 -12.47
CA SER A 67 0.90 -18.78 -12.36
C SER A 67 -0.43 -19.04 -11.67
N LEU A 68 -1.12 -20.13 -12.00
CA LEU A 68 -2.39 -20.51 -11.36
C LEU A 68 -2.27 -20.68 -9.85
N VAL A 69 -1.16 -21.28 -9.38
CA VAL A 69 -0.91 -21.47 -7.94
C VAL A 69 -0.65 -20.11 -7.28
N ARG A 70 0.11 -19.23 -7.92
CA ARG A 70 0.39 -17.89 -7.42
C ARG A 70 -0.90 -17.06 -7.34
N THR A 71 -1.75 -17.11 -8.37
CA THR A 71 -3.08 -16.48 -8.35
C THR A 71 -3.93 -17.01 -7.20
N GLY A 72 -4.01 -18.32 -7.03
CA GLY A 72 -4.76 -18.91 -5.92
C GLY A 72 -4.24 -18.47 -4.54
N ILE A 73 -2.92 -18.38 -4.36
CA ILE A 73 -2.33 -17.86 -3.12
C ILE A 73 -2.73 -16.38 -2.91
N GLY A 74 -2.66 -15.55 -3.97
CA GLY A 74 -3.10 -14.16 -3.92
C GLY A 74 -4.57 -14.04 -3.53
N ASN A 75 -5.44 -14.87 -4.11
CA ASN A 75 -6.86 -14.91 -3.79
C ASN A 75 -7.12 -15.29 -2.33
N VAL A 76 -6.44 -16.29 -1.78
CA VAL A 76 -6.53 -16.66 -0.36
C VAL A 76 -6.12 -15.49 0.53
N LEU A 77 -4.97 -14.87 0.25
CA LEU A 77 -4.47 -13.73 1.02
C LEU A 77 -5.42 -12.53 0.93
N GLY A 78 -6.01 -12.30 -0.25
CA GLY A 78 -7.00 -11.26 -0.48
C GLY A 78 -8.31 -11.53 0.26
N ASN A 79 -8.81 -12.77 0.20
CA ASN A 79 -10.04 -13.20 0.88
C ASN A 79 -9.93 -13.03 2.41
N LEU A 80 -8.75 -13.30 2.99
CA LEU A 80 -8.51 -13.05 4.42
C LEU A 80 -8.60 -11.56 4.78
N GLY A 81 -8.33 -10.65 3.84
CA GLY A 81 -8.44 -9.21 4.04
C GLY A 81 -9.86 -8.66 3.90
N ASP A 82 -10.76 -9.34 3.16
CA ASP A 82 -12.09 -8.84 2.83
C ASP A 82 -12.93 -8.40 4.04
N PRO A 83 -12.94 -9.12 5.18
CA PRO A 83 -13.71 -8.68 6.34
C PRO A 83 -13.23 -7.34 6.91
N TRP A 84 -11.91 -7.09 6.93
CA TRP A 84 -11.35 -5.83 7.40
C TRP A 84 -11.62 -4.69 6.42
N ILE A 85 -11.48 -4.96 5.12
CA ILE A 85 -11.82 -4.02 4.05
C ILE A 85 -13.30 -3.64 4.15
N GLY A 86 -14.19 -4.62 4.26
CA GLY A 86 -15.62 -4.39 4.40
C GLY A 86 -15.98 -3.57 5.64
N LEU A 87 -15.32 -3.82 6.79
CA LEU A 87 -15.50 -3.00 7.98
C LEU A 87 -15.07 -1.55 7.74
N ASN A 88 -13.92 -1.31 7.11
CA ASN A 88 -13.45 0.03 6.82
C ASN A 88 -14.36 0.76 5.84
N ASN A 89 -14.87 0.08 4.79
CA ASN A 89 -15.90 0.63 3.92
C ASN A 89 -17.15 1.10 4.71
N MET A 90 -17.64 0.26 5.61
CA MET A 90 -18.79 0.62 6.45
C MET A 90 -18.50 1.80 7.36
N LEU A 91 -17.30 1.88 7.96
CA LEU A 91 -16.86 2.99 8.81
C LEU A 91 -16.74 4.32 8.03
N GLN A 92 -16.51 4.24 6.73
CA GLN A 92 -16.51 5.37 5.81
C GLN A 92 -17.91 5.75 5.28
N GLY A 93 -18.94 4.99 5.66
CA GLY A 93 -20.32 5.18 5.19
C GLY A 93 -20.64 4.51 3.86
N LYS A 94 -19.72 3.72 3.31
CA LYS A 94 -19.87 2.94 2.07
C LYS A 94 -20.46 1.55 2.38
N PHE A 95 -21.72 1.53 2.80
CA PHE A 95 -22.36 0.29 3.28
C PHE A 95 -22.54 -0.77 2.20
N ALA A 96 -22.79 -0.36 0.95
CA ALA A 96 -22.97 -1.29 -0.17
C ALA A 96 -21.66 -2.00 -0.50
N GLU A 97 -20.57 -1.26 -0.59
CA GLU A 97 -19.22 -1.76 -0.82
C GLU A 97 -18.78 -2.66 0.34
N GLY A 98 -18.98 -2.21 1.58
CA GLY A 98 -18.64 -2.99 2.76
C GLY A 98 -19.43 -4.31 2.84
N MET A 99 -20.72 -4.30 2.46
CA MET A 99 -21.51 -5.53 2.38
C MET A 99 -21.01 -6.42 1.24
N SER A 100 -20.63 -5.85 0.09
CA SER A 100 -20.02 -6.57 -1.02
C SER A 100 -18.77 -7.33 -0.57
N ASP A 101 -17.86 -6.69 0.16
CA ASP A 101 -16.63 -7.33 0.66
C ASP A 101 -16.92 -8.47 1.65
N LEU A 102 -17.90 -8.29 2.55
CA LEU A 102 -18.35 -9.37 3.44
C LEU A 102 -18.97 -10.54 2.66
N MET A 103 -19.73 -10.25 1.61
CA MET A 103 -20.29 -11.28 0.74
C MET A 103 -19.19 -12.00 -0.06
N ARG A 104 -18.14 -11.30 -0.51
CA ARG A 104 -16.96 -11.92 -1.11
C ARG A 104 -16.35 -12.96 -0.18
N PHE A 105 -16.06 -12.57 1.06
CA PHE A 105 -15.54 -13.49 2.06
C PHE A 105 -16.50 -14.69 2.28
N ALA A 106 -17.81 -14.43 2.40
CA ALA A 106 -18.82 -15.46 2.63
C ALA A 106 -18.98 -16.44 1.45
N LEU A 107 -18.76 -15.98 0.22
CA LEU A 107 -18.80 -16.83 -0.97
C LEU A 107 -17.47 -17.57 -1.18
N ASN A 108 -16.36 -16.86 -1.14
CA ASN A 108 -15.04 -17.43 -1.45
C ASN A 108 -14.56 -18.43 -0.39
N SER A 109 -14.96 -18.26 0.88
CA SER A 109 -14.49 -19.18 1.93
C SER A 109 -15.07 -20.59 1.80
N PRO A 110 -16.40 -20.84 1.71
CA PRO A 110 -16.92 -22.20 1.56
C PRO A 110 -16.86 -22.74 0.13
N TRP A 111 -17.23 -21.95 -0.87
CA TRP A 111 -17.31 -22.42 -2.26
C TRP A 111 -16.04 -22.20 -3.06
N GLY A 112 -15.24 -21.19 -2.69
CA GLY A 112 -13.94 -20.90 -3.29
C GLY A 112 -12.76 -21.63 -2.64
N LEU A 113 -12.98 -22.65 -1.81
CA LEU A 113 -11.92 -23.41 -1.10
C LEU A 113 -11.02 -22.47 -0.28
N LEU A 114 -11.62 -21.77 0.68
CA LEU A 114 -10.97 -20.76 1.53
C LEU A 114 -10.41 -19.56 0.73
N GLY A 115 -11.02 -19.26 -0.42
CA GLY A 115 -10.62 -18.17 -1.28
C GLY A 115 -9.58 -18.52 -2.34
N LEU A 116 -9.22 -19.79 -2.50
CA LEU A 116 -8.31 -20.22 -3.58
C LEU A 116 -8.88 -19.88 -4.96
N LEU A 117 -10.20 -20.03 -5.11
CA LEU A 117 -10.97 -19.63 -6.29
C LEU A 117 -11.77 -18.37 -5.93
N ASP A 118 -11.66 -17.32 -6.74
CA ASP A 118 -12.40 -16.08 -6.56
C ASP A 118 -13.77 -16.16 -7.26
N ILE A 119 -14.69 -16.90 -6.65
CA ILE A 119 -16.07 -17.07 -7.12
C ILE A 119 -16.85 -15.75 -7.01
N ALA A 120 -16.51 -14.92 -6.04
CA ALA A 120 -17.19 -13.65 -5.82
C ALA A 120 -17.00 -12.68 -6.98
N SER A 121 -15.82 -12.61 -7.58
CA SER A 121 -15.58 -11.82 -8.79
C SER A 121 -16.38 -12.34 -9.97
N GLU A 122 -16.48 -13.65 -10.16
CA GLU A 122 -17.35 -14.26 -11.17
C GLU A 122 -18.84 -13.96 -10.94
N ALA A 123 -19.24 -13.78 -9.68
CA ALA A 123 -20.58 -13.36 -9.31
C ALA A 123 -20.82 -11.84 -9.46
N GLY A 124 -19.83 -11.08 -9.95
CA GLY A 124 -19.94 -9.64 -10.17
C GLY A 124 -19.72 -8.77 -8.93
N LEU A 125 -19.13 -9.30 -7.87
CA LEU A 125 -18.77 -8.52 -6.67
C LEU A 125 -17.37 -7.95 -6.85
N PRO A 126 -17.21 -6.61 -6.96
CA PRO A 126 -15.90 -5.98 -7.12
C PRO A 126 -15.03 -6.15 -5.87
N LYS A 127 -13.72 -6.22 -6.07
CA LYS A 127 -12.72 -6.19 -4.99
C LYS A 127 -12.42 -4.75 -4.61
N HIS A 128 -12.47 -4.43 -3.32
CA HIS A 128 -12.07 -3.12 -2.81
C HIS A 128 -10.75 -3.22 -2.03
N ASP A 129 -10.15 -2.07 -1.73
CA ASP A 129 -8.88 -1.96 -1.00
C ASP A 129 -8.97 -0.78 -0.02
N GLU A 130 -9.44 -1.05 1.18
CA GLU A 130 -9.66 -0.07 2.23
C GLU A 130 -8.91 -0.46 3.51
N ASP A 131 -8.42 0.55 4.22
CA ASP A 131 -7.72 0.42 5.49
C ASP A 131 -8.12 1.52 6.48
N LEU A 132 -7.69 1.38 7.73
CA LEU A 132 -8.02 2.34 8.77
C LEU A 132 -7.40 3.73 8.51
N GLY A 133 -6.23 3.80 7.86
CA GLY A 133 -5.63 5.07 7.51
C GLY A 133 -6.49 5.85 6.50
N GLN A 134 -7.12 5.17 5.53
CA GLN A 134 -8.11 5.75 4.62
C GLN A 134 -9.36 6.19 5.39
N THR A 135 -9.86 5.35 6.28
CA THR A 135 -11.01 5.65 7.14
C THR A 135 -10.76 6.91 7.98
N LEU A 136 -9.61 7.02 8.62
CA LEU A 136 -9.22 8.23 9.37
C LEU A 136 -9.13 9.46 8.46
N GLY A 137 -8.58 9.31 7.26
CA GLY A 137 -8.55 10.37 6.25
C GLY A 137 -9.94 10.83 5.86
N ARG A 138 -10.85 9.89 5.62
CA ARG A 138 -12.25 10.18 5.32
C ARG A 138 -12.97 10.90 6.47
N TRP A 139 -12.59 10.65 7.70
CA TRP A 139 -13.10 11.35 8.89
C TRP A 139 -12.44 12.73 9.11
N GLY A 140 -11.56 13.17 8.20
CA GLY A 140 -10.91 14.48 8.24
C GLY A 140 -9.59 14.51 9.00
N VAL A 141 -9.01 13.39 9.37
CA VAL A 141 -7.66 13.34 9.95
C VAL A 141 -6.63 13.61 8.85
N GLY A 142 -5.87 14.69 8.96
CA GLY A 142 -4.81 15.05 8.02
C GLY A 142 -3.75 13.94 7.89
N GLU A 143 -3.12 13.87 6.72
CA GLU A 143 -2.10 12.83 6.45
C GLU A 143 -0.85 12.98 7.32
N GLY A 144 -0.49 14.21 7.69
CA GLY A 144 0.75 14.53 8.39
C GLY A 144 1.99 14.34 7.50
N ALA A 145 3.17 14.34 8.13
CA ALA A 145 4.43 14.19 7.42
C ALA A 145 4.59 12.79 6.79
N TYR A 146 5.30 12.74 5.67
CA TYR A 146 5.77 11.48 5.09
C TYR A 146 6.83 10.84 5.99
N ILE A 147 6.76 9.52 6.17
CA ILE A 147 7.71 8.75 6.97
C ILE A 147 7.96 7.38 6.33
N VAL A 148 9.21 6.95 6.29
CA VAL A 148 9.57 5.60 5.87
C VAL A 148 9.81 4.73 7.11
N LEU A 149 8.99 3.70 7.29
CA LEU A 149 9.14 2.77 8.39
C LEU A 149 10.08 1.61 8.02
N PRO A 150 10.96 1.16 8.94
CA PRO A 150 11.78 -0.02 8.69
C PRO A 150 10.88 -1.23 8.48
N PHE A 151 11.15 -2.00 7.42
CA PHE A 151 10.41 -3.17 6.93
C PHE A 151 9.01 -2.90 6.37
N PHE A 152 8.34 -1.81 6.77
CA PHE A 152 6.97 -1.49 6.33
C PHE A 152 6.91 -0.48 5.17
N GLY A 153 8.04 0.15 4.83
CA GLY A 153 8.15 1.07 3.71
C GLY A 153 7.47 2.43 3.92
N PRO A 154 7.07 3.10 2.84
CA PRO A 154 6.50 4.44 2.86
C PRO A 154 5.14 4.49 3.58
N ARG A 155 4.95 5.54 4.37
CA ARG A 155 3.70 5.84 5.11
C ARG A 155 3.54 7.35 5.26
N THR A 156 2.32 7.80 5.59
CA THR A 156 2.10 9.08 6.27
C THR A 156 2.04 8.86 7.78
N VAL A 157 2.14 9.91 8.57
CA VAL A 157 2.00 9.81 10.05
C VAL A 157 0.64 9.21 10.40
N ARG A 158 -0.44 9.63 9.75
CA ARG A 158 -1.78 9.06 9.92
C ARG A 158 -1.78 7.55 9.70
N ASP A 159 -1.23 7.11 8.56
CA ASP A 159 -1.21 5.70 8.17
C ASP A 159 -0.28 4.87 9.07
N ALA A 160 0.81 5.46 9.57
CA ALA A 160 1.70 4.82 10.52
C ALA A 160 1.01 4.59 11.88
N VAL A 161 0.18 5.53 12.32
CA VAL A 161 -0.64 5.38 13.55
C VAL A 161 -1.74 4.34 13.36
N ALA A 162 -2.35 4.25 12.19
CA ALA A 162 -3.37 3.25 11.85
C ALA A 162 -2.80 1.83 11.71
N LEU A 163 -1.53 1.70 11.33
CA LEU A 163 -0.87 0.43 10.98
C LEU A 163 -1.05 -0.69 12.02
N PRO A 164 -0.90 -0.48 13.34
CA PRO A 164 -1.11 -1.55 14.31
C PRO A 164 -2.54 -2.12 14.28
N ALA A 165 -3.56 -1.28 14.07
CA ALA A 165 -4.93 -1.73 13.96
C ALA A 165 -5.19 -2.47 12.64
N ASP A 166 -4.63 -1.97 11.53
CA ASP A 166 -4.69 -2.66 10.23
C ASP A 166 -4.00 -4.03 10.29
N MET A 167 -2.88 -4.12 11.01
CA MET A 167 -2.20 -5.41 11.23
C MET A 167 -3.05 -6.38 12.06
N MET A 168 -3.78 -5.89 13.06
CA MET A 168 -4.65 -6.73 13.90
C MET A 168 -5.94 -7.12 13.19
N GLY A 169 -6.52 -6.23 12.39
CA GLY A 169 -7.74 -6.47 11.62
C GLY A 169 -7.50 -7.36 10.41
N ASN A 170 -6.30 -7.32 9.85
CA ASN A 170 -5.90 -8.07 8.67
C ASN A 170 -5.29 -9.42 9.08
N GLU A 171 -6.13 -10.32 9.49
CA GLU A 171 -6.02 -11.74 9.83
C GLU A 171 -4.66 -12.40 10.27
N PRO A 172 -3.46 -12.21 9.64
CA PRO A 172 -2.33 -13.06 10.03
C PRO A 172 -1.92 -12.91 11.51
N PHE A 173 -2.14 -11.73 12.09
CA PHE A 173 -1.76 -11.47 13.50
C PHE A 173 -2.76 -12.05 14.50
N SER A 174 -3.98 -12.36 14.08
CA SER A 174 -5.00 -13.03 14.91
C SER A 174 -4.78 -14.54 15.02
N ILE A 175 -3.80 -15.10 14.29
CA ILE A 175 -3.47 -16.53 14.34
C ILE A 175 -2.58 -16.81 15.56
N ASP A 176 -3.12 -17.53 16.56
CA ASP A 176 -2.38 -17.88 17.76
C ASP A 176 -1.20 -18.81 17.50
N HIS A 177 -1.33 -19.72 16.54
CA HIS A 177 -0.27 -20.66 16.19
C HIS A 177 0.87 -19.95 15.47
N VAL A 178 1.96 -19.68 16.19
CA VAL A 178 3.11 -18.90 15.72
C VAL A 178 3.70 -19.38 14.37
N PRO A 179 3.93 -20.69 14.14
CA PRO A 179 4.44 -21.15 12.85
C PRO A 179 3.51 -20.82 11.67
N THR A 180 2.20 -21.04 11.83
CA THR A 180 1.21 -20.73 10.79
C THR A 180 1.18 -19.24 10.51
N ARG A 181 1.12 -18.40 11.55
CA ARG A 181 1.15 -16.95 11.44
C ARG A 181 2.38 -16.48 10.66
N ASN A 182 3.56 -16.95 11.04
CA ASN A 182 4.81 -16.53 10.39
C ASN A 182 4.88 -17.02 8.92
N THR A 183 4.32 -18.19 8.61
CA THR A 183 4.23 -18.70 7.23
C THR A 183 3.31 -17.81 6.41
N VAL A 184 2.13 -17.47 6.91
CA VAL A 184 1.18 -16.58 6.19
C VAL A 184 1.80 -15.19 5.98
N LEU A 185 2.43 -14.60 6.99
CA LEU A 185 3.13 -13.33 6.88
C LEU A 185 4.27 -13.37 5.86
N GLY A 186 5.13 -14.39 5.94
CA GLY A 186 6.22 -14.58 4.98
C GLY A 186 5.71 -14.77 3.55
N THR A 187 4.67 -15.57 3.37
CA THR A 187 4.01 -15.77 2.07
C THR A 187 3.44 -14.47 1.53
N ARG A 188 2.76 -13.66 2.36
CA ARG A 188 2.22 -12.35 1.95
C ARG A 188 3.31 -11.41 1.46
N VAL A 189 4.45 -11.32 2.18
CA VAL A 189 5.57 -10.47 1.80
C VAL A 189 6.19 -10.95 0.47
N VAL A 190 6.48 -12.24 0.36
CA VAL A 190 7.11 -12.82 -0.84
C VAL A 190 6.18 -12.74 -2.05
N HIS A 191 4.89 -13.05 -1.87
CA HIS A 191 3.89 -12.95 -2.94
C HIS A 191 3.73 -11.50 -3.41
N GLY A 192 3.52 -10.56 -2.48
CA GLY A 192 3.40 -9.14 -2.81
C GLY A 192 4.63 -8.62 -3.57
N ARG A 193 5.84 -9.02 -3.15
CA ARG A 193 7.06 -8.65 -3.88
C ARG A 193 7.16 -9.30 -5.26
N SER A 194 6.68 -10.54 -5.41
CA SER A 194 6.72 -11.24 -6.70
C SER A 194 5.85 -10.55 -7.76
N VAL A 195 4.72 -9.99 -7.37
CA VAL A 195 3.84 -9.21 -8.26
C VAL A 195 4.56 -7.97 -8.82
N LEU A 196 5.47 -7.37 -8.05
CA LEU A 196 6.21 -6.17 -8.44
C LEU A 196 7.46 -6.43 -9.28
N LEU A 197 7.92 -7.69 -9.43
CA LEU A 197 9.15 -8.00 -10.17
C LEU A 197 9.09 -7.57 -11.65
N GLY A 198 7.92 -7.68 -12.28
CA GLY A 198 7.73 -7.33 -13.68
C GLY A 198 7.80 -5.83 -13.96
N THR A 199 7.41 -5.00 -13.01
CA THR A 199 7.33 -3.53 -13.15
C THR A 199 8.60 -2.82 -12.70
N GLU A 200 9.46 -3.49 -11.91
CA GLU A 200 10.65 -2.89 -11.31
C GLU A 200 11.61 -2.28 -12.33
N ARG A 201 11.85 -2.97 -13.46
CA ARG A 201 12.76 -2.48 -14.50
C ARG A 201 12.29 -1.15 -15.09
N THR A 202 11.00 -1.03 -15.37
CA THR A 202 10.40 0.18 -15.91
C THR A 202 10.51 1.34 -14.91
N LEU A 203 10.33 1.06 -13.61
CA LEU A 203 10.48 2.06 -12.56
C LEU A 203 11.93 2.53 -12.41
N ASP A 204 12.89 1.62 -12.46
CA ASP A 204 14.32 1.94 -12.34
C ASP A 204 14.82 2.75 -13.56
N GLU A 205 14.27 2.52 -14.75
CA GLU A 205 14.59 3.27 -15.95
C GLU A 205 13.96 4.67 -15.99
N ALA A 206 12.78 4.84 -15.36
CA ALA A 206 12.03 6.10 -15.36
C ALA A 206 12.49 7.08 -14.26
N ALA A 207 13.02 6.60 -13.15
CA ALA A 207 13.29 7.41 -11.97
C ALA A 207 14.75 7.87 -11.90
N LEU A 208 14.99 9.19 -11.98
CA LEU A 208 16.28 9.81 -11.69
C LEU A 208 16.65 9.69 -10.20
N ASP A 209 15.68 9.90 -9.32
CA ASP A 209 15.77 9.69 -7.88
C ASP A 209 14.65 8.73 -7.45
N ARG A 210 15.01 7.47 -7.23
CA ARG A 210 14.06 6.41 -6.84
C ARG A 210 13.33 6.70 -5.52
N TYR A 211 14.02 7.34 -4.57
CA TYR A 211 13.39 7.72 -3.31
C TYR A 211 12.29 8.76 -3.52
N ALA A 212 12.63 9.85 -4.21
CA ALA A 212 11.67 10.92 -4.49
C ALA A 212 10.46 10.38 -5.28
N PHE A 213 10.72 9.59 -6.32
CA PHE A 213 9.66 8.96 -7.11
C PHE A 213 8.71 8.11 -6.24
N VAL A 214 9.25 7.22 -5.39
CA VAL A 214 8.43 6.36 -4.52
C VAL A 214 7.65 7.17 -3.51
N ARG A 215 8.25 8.25 -2.95
CA ARG A 215 7.57 9.17 -2.04
C ARG A 215 6.36 9.83 -2.70
N ASP A 216 6.60 10.47 -3.84
CA ASP A 216 5.58 11.26 -4.54
C ASP A 216 4.45 10.37 -5.04
N PHE A 217 4.79 9.22 -5.63
CA PHE A 217 3.81 8.20 -6.03
C PHE A 217 2.97 7.70 -4.84
N TYR A 218 3.61 7.41 -3.70
CA TYR A 218 2.88 6.96 -2.51
C TYR A 218 1.90 8.02 -2.02
N LEU A 219 2.35 9.27 -1.90
CA LEU A 219 1.51 10.38 -1.42
C LEU A 219 0.32 10.63 -2.34
N GLU A 220 0.56 10.67 -3.65
CA GLU A 220 -0.49 10.88 -4.64
C GLU A 220 -1.51 9.73 -4.65
N GLN A 221 -1.03 8.49 -4.72
CA GLN A 221 -1.89 7.31 -4.65
C GLN A 221 -2.72 7.29 -3.35
N ARG A 222 -2.10 7.70 -2.24
CA ARG A 222 -2.78 7.72 -0.95
C ARG A 222 -3.87 8.77 -0.88
N ARG A 223 -3.61 9.98 -1.39
CA ARG A 223 -4.60 11.05 -1.54
C ARG A 223 -5.76 10.62 -2.45
N TYR A 224 -5.43 9.98 -3.58
CA TYR A 224 -6.43 9.42 -4.51
C TYR A 224 -7.34 8.39 -3.82
N LYS A 225 -6.78 7.44 -3.07
CA LYS A 225 -7.54 6.41 -2.34
C LYS A 225 -8.45 7.00 -1.26
N VAL A 226 -7.96 7.94 -0.45
CA VAL A 226 -8.75 8.62 0.60
C VAL A 226 -9.94 9.39 0.01
N ASN A 227 -9.81 9.89 -1.21
CA ASN A 227 -10.84 10.66 -1.92
C ASN A 227 -11.69 9.80 -2.89
N ASP A 228 -11.67 8.49 -2.77
CA ASP A 228 -12.46 7.55 -3.60
C ASP A 228 -12.26 7.75 -5.11
N GLY A 229 -11.01 7.95 -5.53
CA GLY A 229 -10.70 8.17 -6.93
C GLY A 229 -10.98 9.57 -7.46
N GLN A 230 -11.50 10.47 -6.63
CA GLN A 230 -11.65 11.87 -7.01
C GLN A 230 -10.31 12.58 -6.85
N GLN A 231 -9.76 13.09 -7.94
CA GLN A 231 -8.61 13.97 -7.87
C GLN A 231 -9.04 15.26 -7.18
N VAL A 232 -8.52 15.53 -6.00
CA VAL A 232 -8.57 16.86 -5.41
C VAL A 232 -7.58 17.70 -6.20
N ARG A 233 -8.04 18.38 -7.25
CA ARG A 233 -7.26 19.45 -7.87
C ARG A 233 -7.25 20.60 -6.87
N GLU A 234 -6.19 20.71 -6.09
CA GLU A 234 -5.86 21.92 -5.39
C GLU A 234 -5.42 22.91 -6.47
N TYR A 235 -6.38 23.71 -6.95
CA TYR A 235 -6.03 24.88 -7.76
C TYR A 235 -5.34 25.83 -6.79
N GLU A 236 -4.01 25.93 -6.84
CA GLU A 236 -3.35 27.14 -6.37
C GLU A 236 -3.98 28.28 -7.19
N ASP A 237 -4.69 29.19 -6.52
CA ASP A 237 -5.14 30.44 -7.11
C ASP A 237 -3.88 31.19 -7.55
N PHE A 238 -3.42 30.92 -8.76
CA PHE A 238 -2.51 31.81 -9.44
C PHE A 238 -3.30 33.07 -9.72
N ASP A 239 -3.02 34.12 -8.95
CA ASP A 239 -3.52 35.46 -9.21
C ASP A 239 -3.45 35.74 -10.71
N ASP A 240 -4.63 35.94 -11.29
CA ASP A 240 -4.96 36.02 -12.71
C ASP A 240 -4.36 37.29 -13.33
N GLN A 241 -3.04 37.29 -13.61
CA GLN A 241 -2.41 38.37 -14.39
C GLN A 241 -1.56 37.93 -15.56
N SER A 242 -1.51 36.63 -15.92
CA SER A 242 -0.81 36.21 -17.17
C SER A 242 -1.31 34.87 -17.75
N ALA A 243 -2.61 34.67 -17.86
CA ALA A 243 -3.16 33.52 -18.57
C ALA A 243 -3.14 33.76 -20.07
N ALA A 244 -2.06 33.32 -20.74
CA ALA A 244 -2.16 32.93 -22.15
C ALA A 244 -2.84 31.54 -22.20
N PRO A 245 -3.80 31.29 -23.12
CA PRO A 245 -4.47 29.99 -23.21
C PRO A 245 -3.46 28.95 -23.68
N LEU A 246 -3.04 28.07 -22.81
CA LEU A 246 -2.31 26.85 -23.16
C LEU A 246 -3.33 25.88 -23.77
N GLY A 247 -3.12 25.53 -25.03
CA GLY A 247 -4.03 24.71 -25.81
C GLY A 247 -4.13 23.27 -25.27
N ASP A 248 -5.18 22.59 -25.73
CA ASP A 248 -5.66 21.24 -25.38
C ASP A 248 -4.64 20.07 -25.46
N GLU A 249 -3.39 20.32 -25.84
CA GLU A 249 -2.36 19.29 -25.97
C GLU A 249 -1.76 18.79 -24.64
N VAL A 250 -1.85 19.59 -23.55
CA VAL A 250 -1.26 19.21 -22.25
C VAL A 250 -2.15 18.23 -21.50
N ASP A 251 -3.48 18.36 -21.66
CA ASP A 251 -4.46 17.45 -21.03
C ASP A 251 -4.39 16.02 -21.59
N THR A 252 -4.06 15.87 -22.88
CA THR A 252 -3.91 14.54 -23.50
C THR A 252 -2.64 13.82 -23.07
N ALA A 253 -1.56 14.54 -22.81
CA ALA A 253 -0.30 13.94 -22.36
C ALA A 253 -0.36 13.51 -20.87
N ALA A 254 -1.03 14.31 -20.04
CA ALA A 254 -1.26 13.97 -18.63
C ALA A 254 -2.22 12.78 -18.48
N ALA A 255 -3.32 12.76 -19.24
CA ALA A 255 -4.26 11.64 -19.28
C ALA A 255 -3.61 10.34 -19.77
N ALA A 256 -2.74 10.41 -20.80
CA ALA A 256 -1.99 9.26 -21.31
C ALA A 256 -0.91 8.78 -20.32
N ALA A 257 -0.34 9.67 -19.52
CA ALA A 257 0.62 9.30 -18.47
C ALA A 257 -0.09 8.63 -17.27
N VAL A 258 -1.26 9.12 -16.87
CA VAL A 258 -2.10 8.49 -15.83
C VAL A 258 -2.60 7.13 -16.30
N GLU A 259 -3.07 7.00 -17.54
CA GLU A 259 -3.49 5.71 -18.12
C GLU A 259 -2.32 4.70 -18.18
N ARG A 260 -1.10 5.15 -18.47
CA ARG A 260 0.09 4.30 -18.44
C ARG A 260 0.53 3.92 -17.02
N LEU A 261 0.32 4.81 -16.04
CA LEU A 261 0.63 4.53 -14.64
C LEU A 261 -0.42 3.60 -14.00
N GLU A 262 -1.68 3.68 -14.40
CA GLU A 262 -2.70 2.70 -14.06
C GLU A 262 -2.36 1.30 -14.61
N LEU A 263 -1.84 1.21 -15.83
CA LEU A 263 -1.36 -0.05 -16.43
C LEU A 263 -0.12 -0.62 -15.72
N VAL A 264 0.68 0.22 -15.07
CA VAL A 264 1.92 -0.19 -14.36
C VAL A 264 1.68 -0.43 -12.87
N GLY A 265 0.72 0.27 -12.26
CA GLY A 265 0.46 0.19 -10.82
C GLY A 265 -0.53 -0.89 -10.40
N ILE A 266 -1.29 -1.43 -11.33
CA ILE A 266 -2.39 -2.35 -11.02
C ILE A 266 -2.22 -3.63 -11.82
N GLY A 267 -1.42 -4.54 -11.29
CA GLY A 267 -1.35 -5.93 -11.79
C GLY A 267 -2.68 -6.68 -11.73
N GLU A 268 -3.72 -6.15 -11.09
CA GLU A 268 -5.06 -6.75 -11.04
C GLU A 268 -5.91 -6.43 -12.29
N LEU A 269 -5.84 -5.23 -12.85
CA LEU A 269 -6.69 -4.86 -14.01
C LEU A 269 -6.17 -5.36 -15.36
N ALA A 270 -4.86 -5.64 -15.48
CA ALA A 270 -4.30 -6.20 -16.71
C ALA A 270 -4.71 -7.66 -16.93
N PHE A 271 -5.00 -8.40 -15.86
CA PHE A 271 -5.42 -9.80 -15.94
C PHE A 271 -6.89 -9.94 -16.37
N GLU A 272 -7.79 -9.07 -15.92
CA GLU A 272 -9.20 -9.08 -16.34
C GLU A 272 -9.39 -8.80 -17.84
N ARG A 273 -8.63 -7.87 -18.41
CA ARG A 273 -8.73 -7.56 -19.85
C ARG A 273 -8.11 -8.63 -20.76
N ALA A 274 -7.09 -9.36 -20.32
CA ALA A 274 -6.48 -10.43 -21.11
C ALA A 274 -7.39 -11.66 -21.22
N THR A 275 -8.16 -11.97 -20.20
CA THR A 275 -9.12 -13.11 -20.21
C THR A 275 -10.39 -12.79 -20.99
N ALA A 276 -10.91 -11.56 -20.97
CA ALA A 276 -12.06 -11.14 -21.74
C ALA A 276 -11.82 -11.11 -23.28
N SER A 277 -10.56 -10.90 -23.71
CA SER A 277 -10.20 -10.87 -25.14
C SER A 277 -10.05 -12.25 -25.78
N SER A 278 -9.90 -13.34 -24.99
CA SER A 278 -9.74 -14.68 -25.54
C SER A 278 -11.05 -15.44 -25.81
N THR A 279 -12.18 -14.93 -25.27
CA THR A 279 -13.50 -15.60 -25.38
C THR A 279 -14.30 -15.17 -26.62
N HIS A 280 -13.80 -14.25 -27.45
CA HIS A 280 -14.50 -13.78 -28.66
C HIS A 280 -13.85 -14.19 -29.99
N ARG A 281 -12.97 -15.21 -29.99
CA ARG A 281 -12.50 -15.85 -31.22
C ARG A 281 -12.59 -17.36 -31.12
N ASN A 282 -13.79 -17.86 -31.27
CA ASN A 282 -14.12 -19.15 -31.90
C ASN A 282 -15.57 -19.11 -32.33
#